data_bd51d424cff4ba5432c9731faf603cfb
#
_entry.id   bd51d424cff4ba5432c9731faf603cfb
#
_cell.length_a   1.000
_cell.length_b   1.000
_cell.length_c   1.000
_cell.angle_alpha   90.00
_cell.angle_beta   90.00
_cell.angle_gamma   90.00
#
_symmetry.space_group_name_H-M   'P 1'
#
loop_
_entity.id
_entity.type
_entity.pdbx_description
1 polymer ?
#
loop_
_entity_poly.entity_id
_entity_poly.type
_entity_poly.pdbx_seq_one_letter_code
_entity_poly.pdbx_strand_id
1 'polypeptide(L)'
;MREDKLSIQSMDFAVQIINLVKELKSKKESIISNQIGRSGTSIGANILEAHYAHGTSDFIAKLQIALKECSESEYWLELLIESGYYDDMTILDQCVE
;
A
#
# COMPACT_ATOMS: atom_id res chain seq x y z
N MET A 1 -0.80 17.89 -6.84
CA MET A 1 -0.31 16.50 -6.89
C MET A 1 1.16 16.47 -7.26
N ARG A 2 1.95 15.71 -6.54
CA ARG A 2 3.35 15.55 -6.87
C ARG A 2 3.51 14.71 -8.13
N GLU A 3 4.54 15.02 -8.91
CA GLU A 3 4.80 14.31 -10.16
C GLU A 3 6.09 13.47 -10.11
N ASP A 4 6.74 13.39 -8.95
CA ASP A 4 7.92 12.54 -8.81
C ASP A 4 7.52 11.06 -8.92
N LYS A 5 8.50 10.23 -9.29
CA LYS A 5 8.28 8.82 -9.57
C LYS A 5 7.65 8.07 -8.38
N LEU A 6 8.15 8.34 -7.18
CA LEU A 6 7.67 7.64 -5.98
C LEU A 6 6.21 7.98 -5.69
N SER A 7 5.83 9.25 -5.82
CA SER A 7 4.43 9.67 -5.60
C SER A 7 3.51 9.06 -6.64
N ILE A 8 3.93 9.01 -7.90
CA ILE A 8 3.15 8.42 -8.98
C ILE A 8 2.96 6.92 -8.73
N GLN A 9 4.03 6.21 -8.39
CA GLN A 9 3.96 4.78 -8.13
C GLN A 9 3.09 4.44 -6.93
N SER A 10 3.18 5.22 -5.85
CA SER A 10 2.38 4.96 -4.66
C SER A 10 0.91 5.27 -4.88
N MET A 11 0.58 6.25 -5.71
CA MET A 11 -0.80 6.54 -6.08
C MET A 11 -1.36 5.40 -6.93
N ASP A 12 -0.60 4.92 -7.92
CA ASP A 12 -1.01 3.81 -8.75
C ASP A 12 -1.24 2.56 -7.92
N PHE A 13 -0.34 2.27 -6.99
CA PHE A 13 -0.47 1.14 -6.09
C PHE A 13 -1.75 1.27 -5.24
N ALA A 14 -2.01 2.45 -4.69
CA ALA A 14 -3.20 2.69 -3.88
C ALA A 14 -4.49 2.45 -4.67
N VAL A 15 -4.52 2.88 -5.94
CA VAL A 15 -5.68 2.64 -6.81
C VAL A 15 -5.90 1.14 -7.01
N GLN A 16 -4.83 0.39 -7.24
CA GLN A 16 -4.93 -1.07 -7.40
C GLN A 16 -5.42 -1.73 -6.10
N ILE A 17 -4.96 -1.23 -4.96
CA ILE A 17 -5.41 -1.75 -3.66
C ILE A 17 -6.90 -1.47 -3.45
N ILE A 18 -7.38 -0.28 -3.79
CA ILE A 18 -8.80 0.04 -3.66
C ILE A 18 -9.64 -0.89 -4.53
N ASN A 19 -9.19 -1.16 -5.77
CA ASN A 19 -9.89 -2.08 -6.65
C ASN A 19 -9.90 -3.50 -6.09
N LEU A 20 -8.79 -3.93 -5.51
CA LEU A 20 -8.69 -5.24 -4.86
C LEU A 20 -9.64 -5.33 -3.65
N VAL A 21 -9.71 -4.28 -2.84
CA VAL A 21 -10.62 -4.22 -1.69
C VAL A 21 -12.07 -4.39 -2.15
N LYS A 22 -12.45 -3.73 -3.24
CA LYS A 22 -13.81 -3.85 -3.79
C LYS A 22 -14.09 -5.30 -4.21
N GLU A 23 -13.14 -5.94 -4.86
CA GLU A 23 -13.29 -7.33 -5.29
C GLU A 23 -13.42 -8.26 -4.07
N LEU A 24 -12.57 -8.09 -3.07
CA LEU A 24 -12.59 -8.92 -1.87
C LEU A 24 -13.90 -8.77 -1.10
N LYS A 25 -14.41 -7.56 -0.99
CA LYS A 25 -15.68 -7.31 -0.31
C LYS A 25 -16.85 -7.94 -1.08
N SER A 26 -16.76 -7.98 -2.41
CA SER A 26 -17.77 -8.66 -3.21
C SER A 26 -17.77 -10.17 -2.96
N LYS A 27 -16.64 -10.72 -2.54
CA LYS A 27 -16.49 -12.13 -2.13
C LYS A 27 -16.73 -12.33 -0.64
N LYS A 28 -17.17 -11.29 0.06
CA LYS A 28 -17.46 -11.28 1.50
C LYS A 28 -16.22 -11.47 2.37
N GLU A 29 -15.05 -11.16 1.84
CA GLU A 29 -13.82 -11.12 2.61
C GLU A 29 -13.68 -9.71 3.20
N SER A 30 -13.66 -9.58 4.52
CA SER A 30 -13.63 -8.27 5.18
C SER A 30 -12.44 -8.09 6.10
N ILE A 31 -11.83 -9.17 6.57
CA ILE A 31 -10.73 -9.08 7.54
C ILE A 31 -9.48 -8.54 6.85
N ILE A 32 -9.02 -9.23 5.82
CA ILE A 32 -7.80 -8.85 5.10
C ILE A 32 -8.04 -7.58 4.29
N SER A 33 -9.22 -7.45 3.66
CA SER A 33 -9.52 -6.27 2.84
C SER A 33 -9.44 -4.97 3.64
N ASN A 34 -9.92 -4.97 4.89
CA ASN A 34 -9.83 -3.78 5.74
C ASN A 34 -8.38 -3.46 6.08
N GLN A 35 -7.56 -4.47 6.38
CA GLN A 35 -6.16 -4.27 6.73
C GLN A 35 -5.33 -3.79 5.53
N ILE A 36 -5.49 -4.43 4.37
CA ILE A 36 -4.71 -4.04 3.20
C ILE A 36 -5.16 -2.70 2.66
N GLY A 37 -6.45 -2.37 2.77
CA GLY A 37 -6.96 -1.06 2.38
C GLY A 37 -6.28 0.04 3.19
N ARG A 38 -6.15 -0.16 4.50
CA ARG A 38 -5.48 0.79 5.38
C ARG A 38 -3.99 0.88 5.06
N SER A 39 -3.29 -0.26 5.07
CA SER A 39 -1.83 -0.22 4.88
C SER A 39 -1.43 0.21 3.48
N GLY A 40 -2.12 -0.28 2.46
CA GLY A 40 -1.78 0.04 1.08
C GLY A 40 -1.97 1.50 0.71
N THR A 41 -3.00 2.15 1.28
CA THR A 41 -3.23 3.58 1.02
C THR A 41 -2.36 4.47 1.91
N SER A 42 -1.90 3.97 3.06
CA SER A 42 -1.04 4.73 3.96
C SER A 42 0.35 4.99 3.38
N ILE A 43 0.81 4.15 2.47
CA ILE A 43 2.13 4.32 1.84
C ILE A 43 2.20 5.68 1.15
N GLY A 44 1.28 5.94 0.23
CA GLY A 44 1.27 7.20 -0.50
C GLY A 44 0.99 8.40 0.38
N ALA A 45 0.10 8.23 1.37
CA ALA A 45 -0.20 9.30 2.31
C ALA A 45 1.04 9.75 3.09
N ASN A 46 1.85 8.80 3.55
CA ASN A 46 3.07 9.14 4.27
C ASN A 46 4.16 9.71 3.36
N ILE A 47 4.22 9.28 2.11
CA ILE A 47 5.13 9.87 1.14
C ILE A 47 4.74 11.34 0.90
N LEU A 48 3.46 11.63 0.76
CA LEU A 48 2.98 12.99 0.60
C LEU A 48 3.35 13.85 1.81
N GLU A 49 3.13 13.32 3.02
CA GLU A 49 3.49 14.03 4.25
C GLU A 49 4.98 14.29 4.34
N ALA A 50 5.83 13.37 3.83
CA ALA A 50 7.27 13.56 3.80
C ALA A 50 7.66 14.80 2.98
N HIS A 51 6.96 15.05 1.87
CA HIS A 51 7.22 16.23 1.04
C HIS A 51 6.96 17.54 1.76
N TYR A 52 6.11 17.53 2.79
CA TYR A 52 5.78 18.71 3.57
C TYR A 52 6.41 18.68 4.97
N ALA A 53 7.40 17.81 5.18
CA ALA A 53 8.07 17.68 6.47
C ALA A 53 8.87 18.94 6.83
N HIS A 54 8.97 19.22 8.13
CA HIS A 54 9.63 20.42 8.64
C HIS A 54 11.14 20.28 8.82
N GLY A 55 11.74 19.19 8.39
CA GLY A 55 13.17 18.97 8.50
C GLY A 55 13.53 17.56 8.12
N THR A 56 14.83 17.29 8.11
CA THR A 56 15.36 16.00 7.66
C THR A 56 14.87 14.84 8.54
N SER A 57 14.84 15.04 9.86
CA SER A 57 14.38 13.97 10.77
C SER A 57 12.94 13.59 10.54
N ASP A 58 12.07 14.57 10.34
CA ASP A 58 10.65 14.33 10.09
C ASP A 58 10.46 13.69 8.72
N PHE A 59 11.21 14.15 7.72
CA PHE A 59 11.18 13.58 6.37
C PHE A 59 11.53 12.08 6.41
N ILE A 60 12.64 11.74 7.10
CA ILE A 60 13.08 10.35 7.24
C ILE A 60 12.04 9.52 7.99
N ALA A 61 11.49 10.08 9.08
CA ALA A 61 10.48 9.38 9.88
C ALA A 61 9.25 9.02 9.04
N LYS A 62 8.78 9.95 8.20
CA LYS A 62 7.61 9.69 7.34
C LYS A 62 7.91 8.62 6.30
N LEU A 63 9.11 8.63 5.71
CA LEU A 63 9.50 7.61 4.75
C LEU A 63 9.65 6.24 5.42
N GLN A 64 10.12 6.19 6.66
CA GLN A 64 10.20 4.94 7.40
C GLN A 64 8.82 4.36 7.69
N ILE A 65 7.85 5.21 8.00
CA ILE A 65 6.46 4.76 8.18
C ILE A 65 5.93 4.20 6.86
N ALA A 66 6.18 4.89 5.75
CA ALA A 66 5.75 4.40 4.44
C ALA A 66 6.34 3.03 4.13
N LEU A 67 7.62 2.83 4.44
CA LEU A 67 8.29 1.55 4.22
C LEU A 67 7.69 0.44 5.09
N LYS A 68 7.41 0.74 6.34
CA LYS A 68 6.75 -0.19 7.25
C LYS A 68 5.38 -0.61 6.72
N GLU A 69 4.60 0.35 6.24
CA GLU A 69 3.27 0.08 5.67
C GLU A 69 3.39 -0.76 4.39
N CYS A 70 4.44 -0.56 3.62
CA CYS A 70 4.71 -1.38 2.43
C CYS A 70 4.96 -2.84 2.84
N SER A 71 5.78 -3.07 3.86
CA SER A 71 6.04 -4.43 4.37
C SER A 71 4.77 -5.09 4.89
N GLU A 72 3.93 -4.33 5.57
CA GLU A 72 2.65 -4.86 6.07
C GLU A 72 1.73 -5.23 4.90
N SER A 73 1.67 -4.39 3.87
CA SER A 73 0.85 -4.67 2.68
C SER A 73 1.32 -5.93 1.98
N GLU A 74 2.63 -6.15 1.91
CA GLU A 74 3.19 -7.37 1.33
C GLU A 74 2.70 -8.60 2.08
N TYR A 75 2.69 -8.54 3.41
CA TYR A 75 2.19 -9.64 4.24
C TYR A 75 0.71 -9.96 3.92
N TRP A 76 -0.13 -8.94 3.84
CA TRP A 76 -1.55 -9.15 3.55
C TRP A 76 -1.77 -9.73 2.16
N LEU A 77 -0.98 -9.29 1.16
CA LEU A 77 -1.07 -9.82 -0.19
C LEU A 77 -0.65 -11.29 -0.24
N GLU A 78 0.43 -11.64 0.46
CA GLU A 78 0.85 -13.04 0.55
C GLU A 78 -0.23 -13.90 1.20
N LEU A 79 -0.85 -13.38 2.26
CA LEU A 79 -1.91 -14.11 2.95
C LEU A 79 -3.12 -14.33 2.04
N LEU A 80 -3.48 -13.35 1.22
CA LEU A 80 -4.56 -13.51 0.25
C LEU A 80 -4.26 -14.61 -0.76
N ILE A 81 -3.02 -14.66 -1.25
CA ILE A 81 -2.59 -15.69 -2.21
C ILE A 81 -2.62 -17.06 -1.55
N GLU A 82 -2.03 -17.18 -0.37
CA GLU A 82 -1.97 -18.45 0.35
C GLU A 82 -3.33 -18.96 0.76
N SER A 83 -4.28 -18.06 1.05
CA SER A 83 -5.63 -18.46 1.44
C SER A 83 -6.56 -18.68 0.25
N GLY A 84 -6.09 -18.47 -0.99
CA GLY A 84 -6.84 -18.77 -2.19
C GLY A 84 -7.81 -17.69 -2.65
N TYR A 85 -7.79 -16.50 -2.04
CA TYR A 85 -8.65 -15.40 -2.47
C TYR A 85 -8.12 -14.66 -3.68
N TYR A 86 -6.82 -14.79 -3.96
CA TYR A 86 -6.18 -14.04 -5.03
C TYR A 86 -5.00 -14.82 -5.56
N ASP A 87 -4.84 -14.90 -6.88
CA ASP A 87 -3.77 -15.66 -7.50
C ASP A 87 -2.85 -14.83 -8.41
N ASP A 88 -3.14 -13.54 -8.56
CA ASP A 88 -2.33 -12.64 -9.37
C ASP A 88 -1.24 -12.02 -8.49
N MET A 89 0.01 -12.26 -8.83
CA MET A 89 1.15 -11.78 -8.05
C MET A 89 1.65 -10.41 -8.49
N THR A 90 1.00 -9.78 -9.44
CA THR A 90 1.44 -8.48 -9.98
C THR A 90 1.54 -7.40 -8.90
N ILE A 91 0.52 -7.31 -8.03
CA ILE A 91 0.52 -6.30 -6.98
C ILE A 91 1.58 -6.61 -5.93
N LEU A 92 1.76 -7.89 -5.58
CA LEU A 92 2.79 -8.30 -4.64
C LEU A 92 4.18 -7.96 -5.17
N ASP A 93 4.43 -8.18 -6.45
CA ASP A 93 5.71 -7.86 -7.08
C ASP A 93 6.02 -6.37 -6.98
N GLN A 94 5.01 -5.50 -7.04
CA GLN A 94 5.20 -4.07 -6.87
C GLN A 94 5.68 -3.72 -5.46
N CYS A 95 5.28 -4.49 -4.46
CA CYS A 95 5.70 -4.24 -3.08
C CYS A 95 7.18 -4.51 -2.84
N VAL A 96 7.76 -5.49 -3.56
CA VAL A 96 9.17 -5.86 -3.36
C VAL A 96 10.13 -5.01 -4.18
N GLU A 97 9.62 -4.18 -5.05
CA GLU A 97 10.43 -3.23 -5.80
C GLU A 97 10.54 -1.91 -5.05
#